data_dac23d318cd317d3ccde05b069c0d88b
#
_entry.id   dac23d318cd317d3ccde05b069c0d88b
#
_cell.length_a   1.000
_cell.length_b   1.000
_cell.length_c   1.000
_cell.angle_alpha   90.00
_cell.angle_beta   90.00
_cell.angle_gamma   90.00
#
_symmetry.space_group_name_H-M   'P 1'
#
loop_
_entity.id
_entity.type
_entity.pdbx_description
1 polymer ?
#
loop_
_entity_poly.entity_id
_entity_poly.type
_entity_poly.pdbx_seq_one_letter_code
_entity_poly.pdbx_strand_id
1 'polypeptide(L)'
;QLGSGSRKYNIAIEDIIYVHAVKGTHLVEINIACKKIQVRQTLKEIAEQIDMGEFLFVNKSCIVQKRMILSVDKKNRRVNLTGGYQVEVAVREMKKVCTEAERLGIRNAVYI
;
A
#
# COMPACT_ATOMS: atom_id res chain seq x y z
N GLN A 1 7.83 -11.75 8.33
CA GLN A 1 9.17 -11.65 7.76
C GLN A 1 9.11 -11.75 6.24
N LEU A 2 9.66 -10.78 5.56
CA LEU A 2 9.75 -10.76 4.11
C LEU A 2 11.20 -10.90 3.70
N GLY A 3 11.45 -11.60 2.60
CA GLY A 3 12.78 -11.82 2.14
C GLY A 3 12.89 -12.06 0.65
N SER A 4 14.11 -11.97 0.11
CA SER A 4 14.38 -12.12 -1.30
C SER A 4 15.78 -12.74 -1.48
N GLY A 5 15.86 -13.80 -2.27
CA GLY A 5 17.13 -14.50 -2.50
C GLY A 5 17.73 -14.99 -1.21
N SER A 6 19.03 -14.70 -1.00
CA SER A 6 19.74 -15.08 0.22
C SER A 6 19.55 -14.07 1.35
N ARG A 7 18.88 -12.93 1.09
CA ARG A 7 18.63 -11.91 2.10
C ARG A 7 17.25 -12.04 2.71
N LYS A 8 17.19 -11.85 4.01
CA LYS A 8 15.93 -11.78 4.74
C LYS A 8 15.88 -10.49 5.52
N TYR A 9 14.70 -9.88 5.54
CA TYR A 9 14.47 -8.64 6.26
C TYR A 9 13.43 -8.90 7.34
N ASN A 10 13.76 -8.49 8.56
CA ASN A 10 12.80 -8.51 9.65
C ASN A 10 12.01 -7.22 9.59
N ILE A 11 10.84 -7.29 8.95
CA ILE A 11 9.96 -6.15 8.80
C ILE A 11 8.67 -6.47 9.56
N ALA A 12 8.32 -5.59 10.50
CA ALA A 12 7.04 -5.70 11.17
C ALA A 12 5.95 -5.36 10.16
N ILE A 13 5.07 -6.30 9.88
CA ILE A 13 4.02 -6.12 8.88
C ILE A 13 3.16 -4.90 9.19
N GLU A 14 2.90 -4.64 10.48
CA GLU A 14 2.12 -3.48 10.91
C GLU A 14 2.79 -2.14 10.63
N ASP A 15 4.09 -2.13 10.35
CA ASP A 15 4.83 -0.90 10.04
C ASP A 15 4.81 -0.56 8.55
N ILE A 16 4.33 -1.46 7.72
CA ILE A 16 4.29 -1.25 6.28
C ILE A 16 3.24 -0.19 5.94
N ILE A 17 3.66 0.87 5.27
CA ILE A 17 2.74 1.91 4.81
C ILE A 17 2.15 1.48 3.48
N TYR A 18 3.01 1.17 2.51
CA TYR A 18 2.56 0.63 1.24
C TYR A 18 3.70 -0.11 0.54
N VAL A 19 3.31 -0.92 -0.43
CA VAL A 19 4.24 -1.75 -1.21
C VAL A 19 3.89 -1.54 -2.68
N HIS A 20 4.90 -1.32 -3.53
CA HIS A 20 4.63 -1.21 -4.95
C HIS A 20 5.69 -1.91 -5.79
N ALA A 21 5.25 -2.40 -6.94
CA ALA A 21 6.15 -3.01 -7.91
C ALA A 21 6.93 -1.90 -8.62
N VAL A 22 8.24 -2.06 -8.70
CA VAL A 22 9.09 -1.08 -9.40
C VAL A 22 9.07 -1.42 -10.89
N LYS A 23 8.52 -0.52 -11.67
CA LYS A 23 8.32 -0.71 -13.11
C LYS A 23 9.62 -1.05 -13.83
N GLY A 24 9.55 -2.06 -14.69
CA GLY A 24 10.69 -2.48 -15.48
C GLY A 24 11.72 -3.32 -14.74
N THR A 25 11.39 -3.76 -13.54
CA THR A 25 12.28 -4.59 -12.72
C THR A 25 11.54 -5.78 -12.15
N HIS A 26 12.28 -6.66 -11.47
CA HIS A 26 11.68 -7.74 -10.68
C HIS A 26 11.70 -7.41 -9.20
N LEU A 27 11.69 -6.12 -8.89
CA LEU A 27 11.77 -5.64 -7.51
C LEU A 27 10.42 -5.10 -7.05
N VAL A 28 10.17 -5.27 -5.77
CA VAL A 28 9.05 -4.65 -5.06
C VAL A 28 9.65 -3.76 -3.99
N GLU A 29 9.14 -2.55 -3.88
CA GLU A 29 9.59 -1.60 -2.87
C GLU A 29 8.60 -1.59 -1.71
N ILE A 30 9.12 -1.87 -0.52
CA ILE A 30 8.33 -1.86 0.72
C ILE A 30 8.65 -0.56 1.44
N ASN A 31 7.64 0.26 1.64
CA ASN A 31 7.78 1.55 2.29
C ASN A 31 7.29 1.49 3.73
N ILE A 32 8.20 1.74 4.65
CA ILE A 32 7.92 1.90 6.07
C ILE A 32 8.35 3.30 6.47
N ALA A 33 8.01 3.74 7.67
CA ALA A 33 8.33 5.10 8.10
C ALA A 33 9.82 5.42 7.89
N CYS A 34 10.09 6.46 7.10
CA CYS A 34 11.44 6.96 6.83
C CYS A 34 12.41 5.95 6.19
N LYS A 35 11.89 4.87 5.60
CA LYS A 35 12.74 3.83 5.04
C LYS A 35 12.07 3.12 3.87
N LYS A 36 12.89 2.74 2.90
CA LYS A 36 12.45 1.96 1.75
C LYS A 36 13.33 0.71 1.66
N ILE A 37 12.69 -0.42 1.41
CA ILE A 37 13.39 -1.69 1.28
C ILE A 37 12.96 -2.31 -0.03
N GLN A 38 13.92 -2.65 -0.88
CA GLN A 38 13.62 -3.31 -2.15
C GLN A 38 13.90 -4.80 -2.01
N VAL A 39 12.96 -5.62 -2.43
CA VAL A 39 13.09 -7.07 -2.39
C VAL A 39 12.79 -7.65 -3.76
N ARG A 40 13.45 -8.75 -4.09
CA ARG A 40 13.24 -9.44 -5.37
C ARG A 40 12.09 -10.44 -5.22
N GLN A 41 10.90 -9.91 -5.25
CA GLN A 41 9.68 -10.71 -5.17
C GLN A 41 8.61 -10.05 -6.05
N THR A 42 7.57 -10.79 -6.40
CA THR A 42 6.43 -10.21 -7.07
C THR A 42 5.45 -9.67 -6.04
N LEU A 43 4.61 -8.75 -6.48
CA LEU A 43 3.58 -8.18 -5.60
C LEU A 43 2.62 -9.29 -5.13
N LYS A 44 2.36 -10.27 -5.99
CA LYS A 44 1.54 -11.42 -5.64
C LYS A 44 2.15 -12.22 -4.50
N GLU A 45 3.48 -12.46 -4.55
CA GLU A 45 4.17 -13.16 -3.49
C GLU A 45 4.11 -12.40 -2.17
N ILE A 46 4.23 -11.07 -2.23
CA ILE A 46 4.08 -10.24 -1.04
C ILE A 46 2.66 -10.36 -0.48
N ALA A 47 1.66 -10.30 -1.36
CA ALA A 47 0.26 -10.39 -0.94
C ALA A 47 -0.04 -11.71 -0.23
N GLU A 48 0.68 -12.77 -0.58
CA GLU A 48 0.52 -14.06 0.07
C GLU A 48 1.14 -14.12 1.48
N GLN A 49 2.02 -13.17 1.79
CA GLN A 49 2.72 -13.12 3.07
C GLN A 49 2.09 -12.16 4.07
N ILE A 50 1.16 -11.33 3.63
CA ILE A 50 0.51 -10.34 4.49
C ILE A 50 -0.98 -10.66 4.61
N ASP A 51 -1.62 -10.10 5.63
CA ASP A 51 -3.05 -10.26 5.83
C ASP A 51 -3.82 -9.28 4.94
N MET A 52 -4.39 -9.78 3.85
CA MET A 52 -5.16 -8.93 2.93
C MET A 52 -6.46 -8.39 3.55
N GLY A 53 -6.80 -8.80 4.77
CA GLY A 53 -7.86 -8.14 5.53
C GLY A 53 -7.44 -6.76 6.02
N GLU A 54 -6.12 -6.56 6.20
CA GLU A 54 -5.54 -5.30 6.67
C GLU A 54 -4.95 -4.47 5.55
N PHE A 55 -4.86 -5.01 4.35
CA PHE A 55 -4.24 -4.36 3.19
C PHE A 55 -5.22 -4.31 2.03
N LEU A 56 -4.89 -3.49 1.05
CA LEU A 56 -5.80 -3.20 -0.05
C LEU A 56 -5.01 -2.85 -1.31
N PHE A 57 -5.33 -3.51 -2.42
CA PHE A 57 -4.81 -3.09 -3.71
C PHE A 57 -5.50 -1.79 -4.12
N VAL A 58 -4.73 -0.74 -4.36
CA VAL A 58 -5.27 0.53 -4.87
C VAL A 58 -5.10 0.62 -6.38
N ASN A 59 -4.18 -0.16 -6.93
CA ASN A 59 -4.03 -0.37 -8.36
C ASN A 59 -3.28 -1.69 -8.53
N LYS A 60 -3.08 -2.13 -9.77
CA LYS A 60 -2.46 -3.44 -10.03
C LYS A 60 -1.00 -3.53 -9.55
N SER A 61 -0.39 -2.40 -9.26
CA SER A 61 1.04 -2.33 -8.90
C SER A 61 1.29 -1.86 -7.47
N CYS A 62 0.24 -1.62 -6.69
CA CYS A 62 0.41 -1.04 -5.37
C CYS A 62 -0.60 -1.58 -4.36
N ILE A 63 -0.07 -1.94 -3.18
CA ILE A 63 -0.86 -2.39 -2.03
C ILE A 63 -0.61 -1.40 -0.90
N VAL A 64 -1.67 -0.93 -0.24
CA VAL A 64 -1.52 -0.04 0.93
C VAL A 64 -2.07 -0.72 2.17
N GLN A 65 -1.53 -0.39 3.33
CA GLN A 65 -2.12 -0.82 4.58
C GLN A 65 -3.30 0.11 4.89
N LYS A 66 -4.47 -0.46 5.11
CA LYS A 66 -5.71 0.30 5.27
C LYS A 66 -5.63 1.36 6.35
N ARG A 67 -5.09 1.03 7.51
CA ARG A 67 -5.04 1.99 8.63
C ARG A 67 -4.03 3.11 8.43
N MET A 68 -3.19 3.03 7.42
CA MET A 68 -2.25 4.10 7.08
C MET A 68 -2.89 5.16 6.20
N ILE A 69 -4.12 4.94 5.75
CA ILE A 69 -4.84 5.91 4.92
C ILE A 69 -5.28 7.08 5.78
N LEU A 70 -4.87 8.30 5.40
CA LEU A 70 -5.26 9.53 6.08
C LEU A 70 -6.44 10.20 5.38
N SER A 71 -6.45 10.17 4.05
CA SER A 71 -7.52 10.79 3.28
C SER A 71 -7.57 10.19 1.88
N VAL A 72 -8.70 10.37 1.23
CA VAL A 72 -8.91 9.92 -0.15
C VAL A 72 -9.28 11.13 -1.00
N ASP A 73 -8.52 11.35 -2.06
CA ASP A 73 -8.78 12.41 -3.03
C ASP A 73 -9.43 11.77 -4.25
N LYS A 74 -10.75 11.89 -4.34
CA LYS A 74 -11.53 11.30 -5.43
C LYS A 74 -11.23 11.95 -6.77
N LYS A 75 -11.11 13.26 -6.76
CA LYS A 75 -10.90 14.03 -7.98
C LYS A 75 -9.61 13.65 -8.69
N ASN A 76 -8.53 13.55 -7.92
CA ASN A 76 -7.22 13.24 -8.46
C ASN A 76 -6.88 11.75 -8.35
N ARG A 77 -7.78 10.95 -7.83
CA ARG A 77 -7.62 9.50 -7.66
C ARG A 77 -6.33 9.15 -6.92
N ARG A 78 -6.22 9.68 -5.71
CA ARG A 78 -5.06 9.42 -4.84
C ARG A 78 -5.50 9.14 -3.44
N VAL A 79 -4.69 8.36 -2.73
CA VAL A 79 -4.80 8.21 -1.28
C VAL A 79 -3.59 8.86 -0.66
N ASN A 80 -3.83 9.62 0.40
CA ASN A 80 -2.77 10.20 1.21
C ASN A 80 -2.54 9.29 2.39
N LEU A 81 -1.29 8.92 2.60
CA LEU A 81 -0.90 7.94 3.61
C LEU A 81 -0.05 8.60 4.69
N THR A 82 0.00 7.96 5.84
CA THR A 82 0.90 8.33 6.94
C THR A 82 2.32 8.51 6.38
N GLY A 83 3.02 9.54 6.85
CA GLY A 83 4.39 9.80 6.44
C GLY A 83 4.51 10.68 5.20
N GLY A 84 3.41 11.25 4.73
CA GLY A 84 3.42 12.16 3.58
C GLY A 84 3.42 11.47 2.22
N TYR A 85 3.20 10.18 2.19
CA TYR A 85 3.13 9.43 0.93
C TYR A 85 1.78 9.61 0.26
N GLN A 86 1.81 9.61 -1.07
CA GLN A 86 0.60 9.61 -1.90
C GLN A 86 0.73 8.50 -2.92
N VAL A 87 -0.35 7.76 -3.13
CA VAL A 87 -0.37 6.71 -4.16
C VAL A 87 -1.60 6.86 -5.03
N GLU A 88 -1.44 6.49 -6.29
CA GLU A 88 -2.51 6.59 -7.27
C GLU A 88 -3.50 5.44 -7.09
N VAL A 89 -4.78 5.75 -7.26
CA VAL A 89 -5.86 4.75 -7.20
C VAL A 89 -6.42 4.55 -8.59
N ALA A 90 -6.49 3.30 -9.03
CA ALA A 90 -7.09 2.99 -10.33
C ALA A 90 -8.58 3.32 -10.29
N VAL A 91 -9.12 3.77 -11.41
CA VAL A 91 -10.53 4.15 -11.52
C VAL A 91 -11.45 3.06 -10.95
N ARG A 92 -11.21 1.82 -11.34
CA ARG A 92 -12.05 0.70 -10.91
C ARG A 92 -11.92 0.33 -9.44
N GLU A 93 -10.86 0.82 -8.77
CA GLU A 93 -10.64 0.56 -7.35
C GLU A 93 -11.17 1.69 -6.45
N MET A 94 -11.56 2.82 -7.03
CA MET A 94 -11.99 3.98 -6.23
C MET A 94 -13.14 3.68 -5.29
N LYS A 95 -14.15 2.97 -5.78
CA LYS A 95 -15.32 2.65 -4.96
C LYS A 95 -14.93 1.80 -3.75
N LYS A 96 -14.09 0.80 -3.98
CA LYS A 96 -13.60 -0.09 -2.94
C LYS A 96 -12.76 0.68 -1.91
N VAL A 97 -11.87 1.53 -2.38
CA VAL A 97 -11.01 2.35 -1.52
C VAL A 97 -11.85 3.25 -0.63
N CYS A 98 -12.84 3.94 -1.21
CA CYS A 98 -13.73 4.82 -0.45
C CYS A 98 -14.54 4.04 0.58
N THR A 99 -15.06 2.87 0.21
CA THR A 99 -15.82 2.02 1.12
C THR A 99 -14.96 1.58 2.31
N GLU A 100 -13.73 1.16 2.04
CA GLU A 100 -12.82 0.74 3.11
C GLU A 100 -12.42 1.90 4.01
N ALA A 101 -12.20 3.09 3.43
CA ALA A 101 -11.89 4.28 4.22
C ALA A 101 -13.04 4.63 5.16
N GLU A 102 -14.28 4.53 4.68
CA GLU A 102 -15.46 4.79 5.50
C GLU A 102 -15.60 3.77 6.62
N ARG A 103 -15.34 2.49 6.34
CA ARG A 103 -15.39 1.43 7.35
C ARG A 103 -14.39 1.66 8.47
N LEU A 104 -13.25 2.23 8.17
CA LEU A 104 -12.21 2.55 9.16
C LEU A 104 -12.52 3.82 9.95
N GLY A 105 -13.62 4.50 9.63
CA GLY A 105 -14.00 5.73 10.31
C GLY A 105 -13.08 6.89 10.01
N ILE A 106 -12.53 6.93 8.79
CA ILE A 106 -11.69 8.06 8.37
C ILE A 106 -12.61 9.24 8.10
N ARG A 107 -12.79 10.08 9.12
CA ARG A 107 -13.77 11.17 9.09
C ARG A 107 -13.37 12.35 8.21
N ASN A 108 -12.07 12.53 8.07
CA ASN A 108 -11.53 13.67 7.34
C ASN A 108 -11.03 13.28 5.96
N ALA A 109 -11.52 12.16 5.44
CA ALA A 109 -11.22 11.80 4.07
C ALA A 109 -11.73 12.93 3.18
N VAL A 110 -10.81 13.56 2.47
CA VAL A 110 -11.16 14.67 1.59
C VAL A 110 -11.63 14.06 0.28
N TYR A 111 -12.91 14.28 -0.02
CA TYR A 111 -13.49 13.86 -1.29
C TYR A 111 -13.56 15.10 -2.17
N ILE A 112 -12.62 15.23 -3.04
CA ILE A 112 -12.56 16.34 -3.97
C ILE A 112 -13.08 15.92 -5.32
#